data_d0b9fdd524cc201c6847a567eb8a9e16
#
_entry.id   d0b9fdd524cc201c6847a567eb8a9e16
#
_cell.length_a   1.000
_cell.length_b   1.000
_cell.length_c   1.000
_cell.angle_alpha   90.00
_cell.angle_beta   90.00
_cell.angle_gamma   90.00
#
_symmetry.space_group_name_H-M   'P 1'
#
loop_
_entity.id
_entity.type
_entity.pdbx_description
1 polymer ?
#
loop_
_entity_poly.entity_id
_entity_poly.type
_entity_poly.pdbx_seq_one_letter_code
_entity_poly.pdbx_strand_id
1 'polypeptide(L)'
;MPEVKLHVALIRHTLSPEEIVALGARLCYSRATIDDLTQRVSAKDQSDFVQKIMGMGHDSVLEHASFTFGVEGVSRVLLAQLTRHRLASFSVQSQRYVSYEHGFGYIVPPKIAALGQEAADEYARQMDQMHQWYCQWQERLGAAGESSNEDARFVLPGACETRLMMTMNVRELRHFLSLRMCSRAQWEIRALATEMHRLCMEVAPALFADAGPGCLRGACPEGANSCGRAAEIRKARRNMLDALADHE
;
A
#
# COMPACT_ATOMS: atom_id res chain seq x y z
N MET A 1 7.58 13.85 21.51
CA MET A 1 6.76 13.28 20.40
C MET A 1 6.99 11.77 20.33
N PRO A 2 5.96 10.92 20.11
CA PRO A 2 6.16 9.48 20.00
C PRO A 2 6.64 9.08 18.60
N GLU A 3 7.62 8.16 18.54
CA GLU A 3 7.90 7.39 17.35
C GLU A 3 6.72 6.45 17.08
N VAL A 4 6.29 6.36 15.81
CA VAL A 4 5.22 5.47 15.38
C VAL A 4 5.70 4.50 14.31
N LYS A 5 5.02 3.36 14.17
CA LYS A 5 5.37 2.30 13.22
C LYS A 5 4.20 2.04 12.28
N LEU A 6 4.54 1.62 11.07
CA LEU A 6 3.57 1.20 10.06
C LEU A 6 2.58 0.18 10.61
N HIS A 7 1.31 0.49 10.46
CA HIS A 7 0.22 -0.46 10.62
C HIS A 7 -0.71 -0.40 9.40
N VAL A 8 -1.07 -1.56 8.86
CA VAL A 8 -1.96 -1.70 7.71
C VAL A 8 -3.07 -2.69 8.04
N ALA A 9 -4.29 -2.28 7.81
CA ALA A 9 -5.47 -3.14 7.95
C ALA A 9 -6.19 -3.26 6.61
N LEU A 10 -6.54 -4.47 6.19
CA LEU A 10 -7.49 -4.71 5.10
C LEU A 10 -8.89 -4.50 5.65
N ILE A 11 -9.51 -3.35 5.36
CA ILE A 11 -10.82 -2.95 5.90
C ILE A 11 -11.94 -3.70 5.19
N ARG A 12 -11.88 -3.77 3.87
CA ARG A 12 -12.89 -4.42 3.02
C ARG A 12 -12.25 -4.84 1.69
N HIS A 13 -12.82 -5.86 1.09
CA HIS A 13 -12.55 -6.27 -0.29
C HIS A 13 -13.84 -6.75 -0.94
N THR A 14 -13.84 -6.86 -2.27
CA THR A 14 -14.91 -7.51 -3.03
C THR A 14 -15.07 -8.94 -2.51
N LEU A 15 -16.29 -9.36 -2.20
CA LEU A 15 -16.59 -10.73 -1.78
C LEU A 15 -16.22 -11.68 -2.93
N SER A 16 -15.55 -12.80 -2.59
CA SER A 16 -15.10 -13.81 -3.57
C SER A 16 -14.41 -13.18 -4.79
N PRO A 17 -13.30 -12.47 -4.62
CA PRO A 17 -12.72 -11.64 -5.69
C PRO A 17 -12.29 -12.46 -6.91
N GLU A 18 -11.88 -13.72 -6.75
CA GLU A 18 -11.59 -14.64 -7.85
C GLU A 18 -12.84 -14.97 -8.67
N GLU A 19 -13.99 -15.19 -8.01
CA GLU A 19 -15.25 -15.47 -8.70
C GLU A 19 -15.70 -14.29 -9.55
N ILE A 20 -15.61 -13.06 -9.04
CA ILE A 20 -15.98 -11.85 -9.79
C ILE A 20 -15.08 -11.67 -11.02
N VAL A 21 -13.77 -11.88 -10.88
CA VAL A 21 -12.83 -11.83 -12.00
C VAL A 21 -13.14 -12.92 -13.02
N ALA A 22 -13.41 -14.15 -12.57
CA ALA A 22 -13.78 -15.27 -13.44
C ALA A 22 -15.12 -15.02 -14.15
N LEU A 23 -16.10 -14.45 -13.46
CA LEU A 23 -17.38 -14.07 -14.02
C LEU A 23 -17.22 -13.07 -15.16
N GLY A 24 -16.47 -11.99 -14.93
CA GLY A 24 -16.16 -10.99 -15.95
C GLY A 24 -15.46 -11.59 -17.17
N ALA A 25 -14.48 -12.47 -16.96
CA ALA A 25 -13.78 -13.13 -18.05
C ALA A 25 -14.69 -14.08 -18.86
N ARG A 26 -15.52 -14.88 -18.19
CA ARG A 26 -16.42 -15.83 -18.85
C ARG A 26 -17.58 -15.16 -19.58
N LEU A 27 -18.06 -14.02 -19.09
CA LEU A 27 -19.16 -13.29 -19.69
C LEU A 27 -18.85 -12.90 -21.14
N CYS A 28 -17.61 -12.55 -21.45
CA CYS A 28 -17.19 -12.16 -22.80
C CYS A 28 -17.39 -13.26 -23.86
N TYR A 29 -17.45 -14.52 -23.45
CA TYR A 29 -17.53 -15.70 -24.35
C TYR A 29 -18.76 -16.58 -24.10
N SER A 30 -19.64 -16.18 -23.15
CA SER A 30 -20.80 -16.97 -22.75
C SER A 30 -22.08 -16.49 -23.43
N ARG A 31 -22.93 -17.44 -23.82
CA ARG A 31 -24.34 -17.17 -24.23
C ARG A 31 -25.33 -17.42 -23.09
N ALA A 32 -24.85 -17.83 -21.91
CA ALA A 32 -25.68 -18.05 -20.74
C ALA A 32 -26.23 -16.71 -20.20
N THR A 33 -27.35 -16.78 -19.48
CA THR A 33 -27.84 -15.64 -18.70
C THR A 33 -26.84 -15.27 -17.60
N ILE A 34 -26.95 -14.06 -17.06
CA ILE A 34 -26.11 -13.63 -15.93
C ILE A 34 -26.30 -14.57 -14.73
N ASP A 35 -27.54 -14.93 -14.43
CA ASP A 35 -27.86 -15.80 -13.29
C ASP A 35 -27.25 -17.20 -13.45
N ASP A 36 -27.44 -17.83 -14.61
CA ASP A 36 -26.86 -19.14 -14.93
C ASP A 36 -25.34 -19.10 -14.86
N LEU A 37 -24.72 -18.03 -15.36
CA LEU A 37 -23.27 -17.90 -15.38
C LEU A 37 -22.74 -17.71 -13.95
N THR A 38 -23.40 -16.88 -13.16
CA THR A 38 -23.05 -16.67 -11.74
C THR A 38 -23.12 -17.98 -10.96
N GLN A 39 -24.19 -18.74 -11.09
CA GLN A 39 -24.32 -20.05 -10.42
C GLN A 39 -23.21 -21.02 -10.83
N ARG A 40 -22.86 -21.08 -12.12
CA ARG A 40 -21.79 -21.95 -12.63
C ARG A 40 -20.41 -21.54 -12.13
N VAL A 41 -20.16 -20.25 -11.96
CA VAL A 41 -18.89 -19.72 -11.44
C VAL A 41 -18.76 -20.03 -9.96
N SER A 42 -19.78 -19.74 -9.16
CA SER A 42 -19.76 -19.98 -7.70
C SER A 42 -19.79 -21.48 -7.32
N ALA A 43 -20.18 -22.37 -8.24
CA ALA A 43 -20.21 -23.81 -7.98
C ALA A 43 -18.81 -24.47 -8.05
N LYS A 44 -17.75 -23.75 -8.44
CA LYS A 44 -16.40 -24.31 -8.66
C LYS A 44 -15.34 -23.33 -8.21
N ASP A 45 -14.22 -23.86 -7.75
CA ASP A 45 -13.01 -23.07 -7.59
C ASP A 45 -12.58 -22.45 -8.91
N GLN A 46 -12.21 -21.16 -8.89
CA GLN A 46 -11.83 -20.37 -10.06
C GLN A 46 -10.33 -20.08 -10.15
N SER A 47 -9.55 -20.53 -9.19
CA SER A 47 -8.12 -20.17 -9.06
C SER A 47 -7.31 -20.45 -10.32
N ASP A 48 -7.38 -21.66 -10.86
CA ASP A 48 -6.66 -22.06 -12.08
C ASP A 48 -7.09 -21.24 -13.31
N PHE A 49 -8.41 -20.99 -13.42
CA PHE A 49 -8.95 -20.22 -14.53
C PHE A 49 -8.49 -18.78 -14.48
N VAL A 50 -8.52 -18.16 -13.30
CA VAL A 50 -8.06 -16.78 -13.08
C VAL A 50 -6.57 -16.65 -13.38
N GLN A 51 -5.75 -17.58 -12.88
CA GLN A 51 -4.31 -17.59 -13.18
C GLN A 51 -4.03 -17.73 -14.68
N LYS A 52 -4.78 -18.57 -15.39
CA LYS A 52 -4.67 -18.72 -16.84
C LYS A 52 -5.01 -17.41 -17.56
N ILE A 53 -6.10 -16.73 -17.20
CA ILE A 53 -6.53 -15.46 -17.79
C ILE A 53 -5.48 -14.37 -17.57
N MET A 54 -4.93 -14.27 -16.36
CA MET A 54 -3.83 -13.34 -16.05
C MET A 54 -2.55 -13.67 -16.84
N GLY A 55 -2.22 -14.94 -16.98
CA GLY A 55 -1.08 -15.39 -17.79
C GLY A 55 -1.20 -15.05 -19.28
N MET A 56 -2.42 -14.88 -19.78
CA MET A 56 -2.71 -14.42 -21.16
C MET A 56 -2.69 -12.89 -21.29
N GLY A 57 -2.54 -12.13 -20.18
CA GLY A 57 -2.52 -10.68 -20.19
C GLY A 57 -3.91 -10.03 -20.28
N HIS A 58 -4.98 -10.75 -19.96
CA HIS A 58 -6.33 -10.22 -19.94
C HIS A 58 -6.62 -9.47 -18.63
N ASP A 59 -5.89 -8.38 -18.38
CA ASP A 59 -5.90 -7.65 -17.12
C ASP A 59 -7.16 -6.81 -16.87
N SER A 60 -8.00 -6.53 -17.89
CA SER A 60 -9.19 -5.69 -17.72
C SER A 60 -10.23 -6.31 -16.75
N VAL A 61 -10.34 -7.61 -16.70
CA VAL A 61 -11.27 -8.32 -15.80
C VAL A 61 -10.89 -8.18 -14.32
N LEU A 62 -9.62 -7.87 -14.03
CA LEU A 62 -9.12 -7.61 -12.68
C LEU A 62 -9.68 -6.31 -12.08
N GLU A 63 -10.21 -5.43 -12.90
CA GLU A 63 -10.77 -4.14 -12.47
C GLU A 63 -12.10 -4.29 -11.72
N HIS A 64 -12.78 -5.45 -11.85
CA HIS A 64 -14.05 -5.71 -11.16
C HIS A 64 -13.90 -6.02 -9.66
N ALA A 65 -12.71 -6.40 -9.20
CA ALA A 65 -12.45 -6.65 -7.78
C ALA A 65 -11.63 -5.50 -7.18
N SER A 66 -12.01 -5.05 -5.98
CA SER A 66 -11.39 -3.92 -5.28
C SER A 66 -11.05 -4.26 -3.83
N PHE A 67 -10.01 -3.60 -3.31
CA PHE A 67 -9.50 -3.75 -1.95
C PHE A 67 -9.37 -2.39 -1.30
N THR A 68 -9.85 -2.25 -0.06
CA THR A 68 -9.79 -1.03 0.73
C THR A 68 -8.93 -1.25 1.97
N PHE A 69 -7.88 -0.45 2.12
CA PHE A 69 -6.93 -0.51 3.23
C PHE A 69 -7.03 0.74 4.10
N GLY A 70 -6.89 0.54 5.42
CA GLY A 70 -6.56 1.58 6.38
C GLY A 70 -5.05 1.53 6.66
N VAL A 71 -4.40 2.66 6.65
CA VAL A 71 -2.96 2.80 6.85
C VAL A 71 -2.69 3.89 7.87
N GLU A 72 -1.87 3.59 8.87
CA GLU A 72 -1.37 4.55 9.86
C GLU A 72 0.10 4.29 10.18
N GLY A 73 0.74 5.22 10.90
CA GLY A 73 2.16 5.12 11.19
C GLY A 73 3.03 5.31 9.94
N VAL A 74 2.61 6.18 9.03
CA VAL A 74 3.34 6.53 7.80
C VAL A 74 3.57 8.03 7.71
N SER A 75 4.66 8.42 7.07
CA SER A 75 5.07 9.83 6.94
C SER A 75 4.29 10.58 5.85
N ARG A 76 4.28 11.90 5.96
CA ARG A 76 3.83 12.79 4.88
C ARG A 76 4.72 12.65 3.63
N VAL A 77 5.99 12.27 3.79
CA VAL A 77 6.89 11.96 2.67
C VAL A 77 6.39 10.77 1.87
N LEU A 78 5.94 9.69 2.54
CA LEU A 78 5.35 8.54 1.88
C LEU A 78 4.10 8.94 1.10
N LEU A 79 3.22 9.73 1.72
CA LEU A 79 1.97 10.17 1.10
C LEU A 79 2.20 10.86 -0.25
N ALA A 80 3.23 11.71 -0.36
CA ALA A 80 3.58 12.39 -1.59
C ALA A 80 3.96 11.43 -2.74
N GLN A 81 4.44 10.22 -2.42
CA GLN A 81 4.72 9.16 -3.40
C GLN A 81 3.48 8.31 -3.69
N LEU A 82 2.69 8.01 -2.65
CA LEU A 82 1.53 7.14 -2.73
C LEU A 82 0.43 7.75 -3.60
N THR A 83 0.13 9.03 -3.43
CA THR A 83 -0.93 9.74 -4.17
C THR A 83 -0.62 9.97 -5.66
N ARG A 84 0.56 9.58 -6.13
CA ARG A 84 0.89 9.55 -7.56
C ARG A 84 0.24 8.37 -8.30
N HIS A 85 -0.26 7.37 -7.58
CA HIS A 85 -1.07 6.28 -8.12
C HIS A 85 -2.50 6.78 -8.34
N ARG A 86 -2.82 7.18 -9.59
CA ARG A 86 -4.05 7.94 -9.90
C ARG A 86 -5.30 7.07 -10.04
N LEU A 87 -5.15 5.77 -10.29
CA LEU A 87 -6.27 4.82 -10.39
C LEU A 87 -6.66 4.27 -9.01
N ALA A 88 -6.55 5.11 -7.99
CA ALA A 88 -6.86 4.80 -6.61
C ALA A 88 -7.66 5.93 -5.96
N SER A 89 -8.47 5.58 -4.98
CA SER A 89 -9.19 6.54 -4.15
C SER A 89 -8.46 6.69 -2.81
N PHE A 90 -8.32 7.93 -2.34
CA PHE A 90 -7.65 8.27 -1.09
C PHE A 90 -8.51 9.16 -0.22
N SER A 91 -8.61 8.83 1.07
CA SER A 91 -9.06 9.71 2.14
C SER A 91 -7.93 9.85 3.14
N VAL A 92 -7.42 11.04 3.34
CA VAL A 92 -6.21 11.31 4.15
C VAL A 92 -6.54 12.25 5.29
N GLN A 93 -6.01 11.97 6.48
CA GLN A 93 -6.15 12.86 7.63
C GLN A 93 -5.64 14.26 7.28
N SER A 94 -6.51 15.25 7.47
CA SER A 94 -6.22 16.64 7.15
C SER A 94 -5.47 17.31 8.29
N GLN A 95 -4.32 17.90 8.00
CA GLN A 95 -3.59 18.78 8.94
C GLN A 95 -4.24 20.16 9.11
N ARG A 96 -5.31 20.43 8.40
CA ARG A 96 -6.11 21.65 8.52
C ARG A 96 -7.20 21.48 9.58
N TYR A 97 -7.91 20.35 9.54
CA TYR A 97 -9.00 20.05 10.47
C TYR A 97 -8.53 19.44 11.80
N VAL A 98 -7.44 18.68 11.77
CA VAL A 98 -6.87 18.05 12.95
C VAL A 98 -5.72 18.90 13.47
N SER A 99 -5.87 19.42 14.71
CA SER A 99 -4.80 20.16 15.41
C SER A 99 -3.74 19.19 15.93
N TYR A 100 -2.50 19.66 15.95
CA TYR A 100 -1.36 18.96 16.55
C TYR A 100 -0.86 19.66 17.83
N GLU A 101 -1.69 20.48 18.50
CA GLU A 101 -1.33 21.17 19.75
C GLU A 101 -0.89 20.21 20.86
N HIS A 102 -1.41 18.99 20.89
CA HIS A 102 -1.03 17.96 21.87
C HIS A 102 0.09 17.03 21.34
N GLY A 103 0.66 17.33 20.18
CA GLY A 103 1.73 16.55 19.57
C GLY A 103 1.32 15.80 18.32
N PHE A 104 2.33 15.19 17.70
CA PHE A 104 2.18 14.32 16.53
C PHE A 104 3.08 13.08 16.64
N GLY A 105 2.65 11.97 16.05
CA GLY A 105 3.53 10.83 15.78
C GLY A 105 4.55 11.16 14.70
N TYR A 106 5.74 10.55 14.74
CA TYR A 106 6.75 10.73 13.69
C TYR A 106 7.44 9.41 13.34
N ILE A 107 7.95 9.36 12.12
CA ILE A 107 8.67 8.21 11.57
C ILE A 107 10.17 8.47 11.62
N VAL A 108 10.92 7.50 12.18
CA VAL A 108 12.40 7.53 12.20
C VAL A 108 12.92 6.79 10.97
N PRO A 109 13.65 7.46 10.06
CA PRO A 109 14.28 6.81 8.93
C PRO A 109 15.32 5.75 9.38
N PRO A 110 15.34 4.55 8.77
CA PRO A 110 16.25 3.48 9.19
C PRO A 110 17.73 3.86 9.19
N LYS A 111 18.14 4.75 8.28
CA LYS A 111 19.53 5.22 8.25
C LYS A 111 19.88 6.14 9.42
N ILE A 112 18.91 6.89 9.95
CA ILE A 112 19.09 7.70 11.15
C ILE A 112 19.17 6.76 12.37
N ALA A 113 18.25 5.82 12.50
CA ALA A 113 18.27 4.83 13.55
C ALA A 113 19.60 4.03 13.58
N ALA A 114 20.16 3.71 12.42
CA ALA A 114 21.42 2.97 12.29
C ALA A 114 22.67 3.77 12.73
N LEU A 115 22.57 5.09 12.92
CA LEU A 115 23.65 5.91 13.47
C LEU A 115 23.81 5.75 14.99
N GLY A 116 22.86 5.08 15.65
CA GLY A 116 22.88 4.83 17.08
C GLY A 116 21.95 5.75 17.90
N GLN A 117 21.95 5.49 19.22
CA GLN A 117 20.99 6.12 20.13
C GLN A 117 21.11 7.64 20.19
N GLU A 118 22.34 8.17 20.17
CA GLU A 118 22.57 9.63 20.21
C GLU A 118 21.89 10.35 19.03
N ALA A 119 22.00 9.79 17.81
CA ALA A 119 21.36 10.34 16.61
C ALA A 119 19.84 10.21 16.68
N ALA A 120 19.32 9.12 17.23
CA ALA A 120 17.87 8.94 17.44
C ALA A 120 17.33 9.96 18.45
N ASP A 121 18.04 10.20 19.56
CA ASP A 121 17.69 11.19 20.57
C ASP A 121 17.75 12.63 20.01
N GLU A 122 18.76 12.92 19.18
CA GLU A 122 18.82 14.21 18.50
C GLU A 122 17.64 14.40 17.55
N TYR A 123 17.32 13.38 16.76
CA TYR A 123 16.18 13.42 15.84
C TYR A 123 14.85 13.64 16.59
N ALA A 124 14.67 12.97 17.74
CA ALA A 124 13.50 13.18 18.62
C ALA A 124 13.41 14.64 19.11
N ARG A 125 14.53 15.22 19.59
CA ARG A 125 14.58 16.65 20.01
C ARG A 125 14.22 17.61 18.88
N GLN A 126 14.63 17.29 17.63
CA GLN A 126 14.24 18.09 16.46
C GLN A 126 12.72 18.02 16.20
N MET A 127 12.10 16.85 16.37
CA MET A 127 10.63 16.73 16.25
C MET A 127 9.91 17.53 17.32
N ASP A 128 10.39 17.48 18.57
CA ASP A 128 9.84 18.28 19.67
C ASP A 128 9.98 19.79 19.41
N GLN A 129 11.10 20.22 18.84
CA GLN A 129 11.31 21.64 18.48
C GLN A 129 10.35 22.11 17.38
N MET A 130 10.12 21.27 16.34
CA MET A 130 9.16 21.60 15.28
C MET A 130 7.73 21.68 15.80
N HIS A 131 7.37 20.81 16.76
CA HIS A 131 6.09 20.91 17.46
C HIS A 131 5.94 22.24 18.24
N GLN A 132 6.99 22.66 18.96
CA GLN A 132 6.99 23.96 19.66
C GLN A 132 6.76 25.13 18.68
N TRP A 133 7.43 25.12 17.51
CA TRP A 133 7.19 26.13 16.48
C TRP A 133 5.77 26.10 15.93
N TYR A 134 5.20 24.93 15.73
CA TYR A 134 3.80 24.77 15.33
C TYR A 134 2.86 25.42 16.34
N CYS A 135 3.00 25.13 17.63
CA CYS A 135 2.20 25.72 18.71
C CYS A 135 2.37 27.25 18.78
N GLN A 136 3.60 27.76 18.66
CA GLN A 136 3.87 29.20 18.62
C GLN A 136 3.15 29.90 17.45
N TRP A 137 3.11 29.27 16.27
CA TRP A 137 2.39 29.81 15.13
C TRP A 137 0.87 29.75 15.36
N GLN A 138 0.34 28.67 15.90
CA GLN A 138 -1.07 28.59 16.25
C GLN A 138 -1.50 29.73 17.20
N GLU A 139 -0.71 29.98 18.24
CA GLU A 139 -0.97 31.05 19.19
C GLU A 139 -0.93 32.44 18.53
N ARG A 140 0.12 32.72 17.74
CA ARG A 140 0.26 34.00 17.00
C ARG A 140 -0.86 34.25 15.99
N LEU A 141 -1.42 33.20 15.43
CA LEU A 141 -2.57 33.24 14.52
C LEU A 141 -3.92 33.25 15.24
N GLY A 142 -3.92 33.42 16.58
CA GLY A 142 -5.10 33.60 17.39
C GLY A 142 -5.79 32.30 17.83
N ALA A 143 -5.13 31.15 17.70
CA ALA A 143 -5.66 29.82 18.04
C ALA A 143 -7.07 29.56 17.48
N ALA A 144 -7.34 30.00 16.27
CA ALA A 144 -8.66 30.03 15.62
C ALA A 144 -9.03 28.67 14.95
N GLY A 145 -8.53 27.55 15.48
CA GLY A 145 -8.84 26.21 15.00
C GLY A 145 -8.36 25.97 13.56
N GLU A 146 -9.26 25.64 12.66
CA GLU A 146 -8.95 25.32 11.25
C GLU A 146 -8.12 26.40 10.54
N SER A 147 -8.46 27.68 10.75
CA SER A 147 -7.77 28.81 10.10
C SER A 147 -6.32 28.92 10.57
N SER A 148 -6.04 28.75 11.86
CA SER A 148 -4.67 28.77 12.39
C SER A 148 -3.89 27.51 11.97
N ASN A 149 -4.54 26.33 11.97
CA ASN A 149 -3.91 25.08 11.55
C ASN A 149 -3.45 25.13 10.10
N GLU A 150 -4.23 25.78 9.23
CA GLU A 150 -3.95 25.85 7.78
C GLU A 150 -2.56 26.45 7.49
N ASP A 151 -2.15 27.44 8.27
CA ASP A 151 -0.86 28.10 8.10
C ASP A 151 0.21 27.53 9.05
N ALA A 152 -0.13 27.25 10.31
CA ALA A 152 0.83 26.70 11.27
C ALA A 152 1.42 25.35 10.80
N ARG A 153 0.66 24.51 10.09
CA ARG A 153 1.13 23.22 9.58
C ARG A 153 2.33 23.29 8.62
N PHE A 154 2.66 24.46 8.08
CA PHE A 154 3.81 24.60 7.17
C PHE A 154 5.16 24.36 7.86
N VAL A 155 5.22 24.43 9.20
CA VAL A 155 6.45 24.11 9.95
C VAL A 155 6.51 22.63 10.37
N LEU A 156 5.47 21.83 10.13
CA LEU A 156 5.48 20.42 10.46
C LEU A 156 6.44 19.64 9.54
N PRO A 157 7.23 18.70 10.09
CA PRO A 157 8.20 17.95 9.30
C PRO A 157 7.55 16.97 8.33
N GLY A 158 8.26 16.63 7.26
CA GLY A 158 7.87 15.53 6.37
C GLY A 158 7.76 14.18 7.08
N ALA A 159 8.46 14.00 8.21
CA ALA A 159 8.38 12.83 9.07
C ALA A 159 7.10 12.75 9.91
N CYS A 160 6.30 13.83 9.98
CA CYS A 160 5.03 13.84 10.70
C CYS A 160 4.12 12.71 10.20
N GLU A 161 3.56 11.97 11.14
CA GLU A 161 2.62 10.88 10.85
C GLU A 161 1.39 11.38 10.09
N THR A 162 0.88 10.53 9.23
CA THR A 162 -0.45 10.66 8.65
C THR A 162 -1.18 9.33 8.66
N ARG A 163 -2.51 9.41 8.57
CA ARG A 163 -3.42 8.27 8.46
C ARG A 163 -4.22 8.41 7.19
N LEU A 164 -4.48 7.30 6.55
CA LEU A 164 -5.26 7.31 5.32
C LEU A 164 -6.07 6.04 5.14
N MET A 165 -7.12 6.16 4.37
CA MET A 165 -7.82 5.06 3.74
C MET A 165 -7.56 5.12 2.24
N MET A 166 -7.34 3.97 1.61
CA MET A 166 -7.18 3.89 0.17
C MET A 166 -7.90 2.68 -0.40
N THR A 167 -8.45 2.85 -1.62
CA THR A 167 -9.09 1.79 -2.37
C THR A 167 -8.46 1.69 -3.74
N MET A 168 -8.08 0.47 -4.13
CA MET A 168 -7.57 0.13 -5.46
C MET A 168 -8.31 -1.10 -5.99
N ASN A 169 -8.56 -1.16 -7.31
CA ASN A 169 -8.92 -2.42 -7.93
C ASN A 169 -7.68 -3.34 -8.05
N VAL A 170 -7.90 -4.62 -8.31
CA VAL A 170 -6.81 -5.62 -8.37
C VAL A 170 -5.76 -5.26 -9.43
N ARG A 171 -6.17 -4.74 -10.59
CA ARG A 171 -5.22 -4.36 -11.65
C ARG A 171 -4.27 -3.27 -11.18
N GLU A 172 -4.79 -2.18 -10.62
CA GLU A 172 -3.96 -1.09 -10.08
C GLU A 172 -3.15 -1.56 -8.88
N LEU A 173 -3.73 -2.37 -7.99
CA LEU A 173 -3.01 -2.89 -6.84
C LEU A 173 -1.81 -3.75 -7.25
N ARG A 174 -1.95 -4.63 -8.25
CA ARG A 174 -0.85 -5.41 -8.83
C ARG A 174 0.21 -4.51 -9.48
N HIS A 175 -0.22 -3.44 -10.15
CA HIS A 175 0.70 -2.42 -10.70
C HIS A 175 1.45 -1.70 -9.57
N PHE A 176 0.76 -1.23 -8.53
CA PHE A 176 1.36 -0.64 -7.34
C PHE A 176 2.42 -1.56 -6.72
N LEU A 177 2.09 -2.83 -6.48
CA LEU A 177 3.00 -3.82 -5.93
C LEU A 177 4.24 -4.03 -6.83
N SER A 178 4.05 -4.02 -8.15
CA SER A 178 5.16 -4.20 -9.10
C SER A 178 6.21 -3.09 -9.01
N LEU A 179 5.78 -1.87 -8.74
CA LEU A 179 6.64 -0.70 -8.60
C LEU A 179 7.20 -0.59 -7.17
N ARG A 180 6.35 -0.79 -6.15
CA ARG A 180 6.68 -0.40 -4.77
C ARG A 180 7.30 -1.52 -3.94
N MET A 181 7.14 -2.78 -4.30
CA MET A 181 7.92 -3.88 -3.70
C MET A 181 9.33 -4.01 -4.28
N CYS A 182 9.67 -3.27 -5.35
CA CYS A 182 11.01 -3.24 -5.91
C CYS A 182 12.02 -2.69 -4.86
N SER A 183 13.21 -3.27 -4.78
CA SER A 183 14.28 -2.81 -3.87
C SER A 183 14.76 -1.38 -4.17
N ARG A 184 14.47 -0.83 -5.34
CA ARG A 184 14.70 0.58 -5.69
C ARG A 184 13.64 1.54 -5.18
N ALA A 185 12.48 1.02 -4.75
CA ALA A 185 11.49 1.87 -4.09
C ALA A 185 12.03 2.36 -2.74
N GLN A 186 11.59 3.54 -2.33
CA GLN A 186 11.93 4.08 -1.01
C GLN A 186 11.44 3.10 0.07
N TRP A 187 12.21 2.96 1.14
CA TRP A 187 12.03 1.91 2.14
C TRP A 187 10.62 1.88 2.76
N GLU A 188 10.02 3.04 3.03
CA GLU A 188 8.75 3.15 3.72
C GLU A 188 7.57 2.70 2.83
N ILE A 189 7.49 3.21 1.59
CA ILE A 189 6.45 2.76 0.65
C ILE A 189 6.64 1.30 0.23
N ARG A 190 7.88 0.79 0.29
CA ARG A 190 8.16 -0.62 0.06
C ARG A 190 7.64 -1.49 1.21
N ALA A 191 7.82 -1.05 2.46
CA ALA A 191 7.26 -1.73 3.62
C ALA A 191 5.72 -1.76 3.55
N LEU A 192 5.08 -0.64 3.22
CA LEU A 192 3.64 -0.55 2.99
C LEU A 192 3.19 -1.55 1.91
N ALA A 193 3.82 -1.55 0.74
CA ALA A 193 3.46 -2.45 -0.35
C ALA A 193 3.63 -3.93 0.02
N THR A 194 4.66 -4.26 0.80
CA THR A 194 4.91 -5.63 1.27
C THR A 194 3.81 -6.10 2.21
N GLU A 195 3.38 -5.26 3.15
CA GLU A 195 2.32 -5.61 4.08
C GLU A 195 0.95 -5.70 3.39
N MET A 196 0.65 -4.79 2.46
CA MET A 196 -0.55 -4.89 1.64
C MET A 196 -0.59 -6.18 0.83
N HIS A 197 0.55 -6.59 0.24
CA HIS A 197 0.64 -7.85 -0.50
C HIS A 197 0.35 -9.04 0.42
N ARG A 198 0.93 -9.07 1.63
CA ARG A 198 0.69 -10.12 2.62
C ARG A 198 -0.82 -10.28 2.91
N LEU A 199 -1.50 -9.16 3.20
CA LEU A 199 -2.95 -9.14 3.46
C LEU A 199 -3.78 -9.60 2.25
N CYS A 200 -3.36 -9.24 1.03
CA CYS A 200 -4.02 -9.71 -0.20
C CYS A 200 -3.86 -11.21 -0.40
N MET A 201 -2.69 -11.78 -0.07
CA MET A 201 -2.44 -13.22 -0.17
C MET A 201 -3.32 -14.05 0.78
N GLU A 202 -3.74 -13.49 1.91
CA GLU A 202 -4.63 -14.18 2.86
C GLU A 202 -6.07 -14.35 2.34
N VAL A 203 -6.51 -13.47 1.43
CA VAL A 203 -7.91 -13.43 0.98
C VAL A 203 -8.12 -13.75 -0.50
N ALA A 204 -7.07 -13.63 -1.31
CA ALA A 204 -7.14 -13.82 -2.76
C ALA A 204 -5.81 -14.31 -3.34
N PRO A 205 -5.30 -15.47 -2.89
CA PRO A 205 -3.97 -15.95 -3.31
C PRO A 205 -3.84 -16.13 -4.82
N ALA A 206 -4.89 -16.58 -5.52
CA ALA A 206 -4.85 -16.77 -6.97
C ALA A 206 -4.62 -15.46 -7.75
N LEU A 207 -5.06 -14.32 -7.20
CA LEU A 207 -4.88 -12.99 -7.79
C LEU A 207 -3.51 -12.38 -7.49
N PHE A 208 -2.84 -12.80 -6.40
CA PHE A 208 -1.64 -12.12 -5.91
C PHE A 208 -0.39 -13.00 -5.79
N ALA A 209 -0.48 -14.31 -6.04
CA ALA A 209 0.65 -15.24 -5.93
C ALA A 209 1.85 -14.83 -6.81
N ASP A 210 1.62 -14.28 -8.00
CA ASP A 210 2.64 -13.77 -8.92
C ASP A 210 2.83 -12.24 -8.85
N ALA A 211 2.10 -11.56 -7.96
CA ALA A 211 2.24 -10.12 -7.74
C ALA A 211 3.52 -9.79 -6.95
N GLY A 212 4.15 -8.65 -7.26
CA GLY A 212 5.39 -8.22 -6.64
C GLY A 212 6.32 -7.53 -7.63
N PRO A 213 7.61 -7.34 -7.31
CA PRO A 213 8.53 -6.59 -8.17
C PRO A 213 8.51 -7.09 -9.61
N GLY A 214 8.59 -6.17 -10.58
CA GLY A 214 8.47 -6.51 -12.00
C GLY A 214 9.41 -7.62 -12.48
N CYS A 215 10.56 -7.81 -11.83
CA CYS A 215 11.50 -8.89 -12.11
C CYS A 215 11.02 -10.30 -11.70
N LEU A 216 9.89 -10.44 -11.01
CA LEU A 216 9.28 -11.76 -10.74
C LEU A 216 8.80 -12.43 -12.02
N ARG A 217 8.18 -11.67 -12.92
CA ARG A 217 7.50 -12.18 -14.12
C ARG A 217 8.31 -12.07 -15.42
N GLY A 218 9.54 -11.55 -15.37
CA GLY A 218 10.33 -11.36 -16.57
C GLY A 218 11.68 -10.71 -16.35
N ALA A 219 12.21 -10.07 -17.37
CA ALA A 219 13.42 -9.26 -17.23
C ALA A 219 13.19 -8.10 -16.25
N CYS A 220 14.25 -7.66 -15.59
CA CYS A 220 14.16 -6.50 -14.71
C CYS A 220 13.79 -5.24 -15.51
N PRO A 221 12.67 -4.55 -15.20
CA PRO A 221 12.25 -3.36 -15.92
C PRO A 221 13.21 -2.16 -15.73
N GLU A 222 14.09 -2.21 -14.72
CA GLU A 222 15.09 -1.17 -14.45
C GLU A 222 16.32 -1.24 -15.38
N GLY A 223 16.43 -2.26 -16.22
CA GLY A 223 17.51 -2.39 -17.19
C GLY A 223 18.90 -2.27 -16.54
N ALA A 224 19.71 -1.32 -17.00
CA ALA A 224 21.05 -1.04 -16.47
C ALA A 224 21.06 -0.62 -14.98
N ASN A 225 19.93 -0.12 -14.47
CA ASN A 225 19.78 0.26 -13.07
C ASN A 225 19.28 -0.90 -12.18
N SER A 226 19.29 -2.13 -12.67
CA SER A 226 18.88 -3.31 -11.91
C SER A 226 19.68 -3.44 -10.60
N CYS A 227 19.01 -3.89 -9.52
CA CYS A 227 19.67 -4.22 -8.26
C CYS A 227 20.42 -5.57 -8.29
N GLY A 228 20.34 -6.34 -9.39
CA GLY A 228 20.97 -7.65 -9.53
C GLY A 228 20.28 -8.82 -8.81
N ARG A 229 19.25 -8.57 -7.99
CA ARG A 229 18.64 -9.55 -7.07
C ARG A 229 17.46 -10.35 -7.65
N ALA A 230 17.23 -10.31 -8.95
CA ALA A 230 16.06 -10.96 -9.57
C ALA A 230 15.97 -12.48 -9.27
N ALA A 231 17.10 -13.19 -9.30
CA ALA A 231 17.15 -14.63 -9.02
C ALA A 231 16.80 -14.94 -7.55
N GLU A 232 17.35 -14.15 -6.62
CA GLU A 232 17.07 -14.25 -5.18
C GLU A 232 15.57 -14.01 -4.88
N ILE A 233 15.01 -12.94 -5.47
CA ILE A 233 13.60 -12.56 -5.30
C ILE A 233 12.67 -13.67 -5.81
N ARG A 234 12.97 -14.25 -6.98
CA ARG A 234 12.20 -15.39 -7.52
C ARG A 234 12.29 -16.63 -6.66
N LYS A 235 13.48 -16.92 -6.10
CA LYS A 235 13.68 -18.05 -5.18
C LYS A 235 12.88 -17.85 -3.90
N ALA A 236 12.95 -16.66 -3.30
CA ALA A 236 12.20 -16.34 -2.09
C ALA A 236 10.67 -16.47 -2.31
N ARG A 237 10.17 -16.04 -3.49
CA ARG A 237 8.76 -16.19 -3.84
C ARG A 237 8.36 -17.66 -3.97
N ARG A 238 9.14 -18.49 -4.64
CA ARG A 238 8.85 -19.93 -4.76
C ARG A 238 8.77 -20.59 -3.38
N ASN A 239 9.77 -20.36 -2.53
CA ASN A 239 9.78 -20.92 -1.18
C ASN A 239 8.55 -20.50 -0.37
N MET A 240 8.06 -19.26 -0.55
CA MET A 240 6.84 -18.78 0.11
C MET A 240 5.59 -19.51 -0.40
N LEU A 241 5.49 -19.74 -1.71
CA LEU A 241 4.34 -20.46 -2.30
C LEU A 241 4.35 -21.94 -1.94
N ASP A 242 5.53 -22.58 -1.94
CA ASP A 242 5.69 -23.97 -1.51
C ASP A 242 5.26 -24.13 -0.04
N ALA A 243 5.65 -23.22 0.85
CA ALA A 243 5.25 -23.24 2.25
C ALA A 243 3.73 -23.05 2.47
N LEU A 244 3.05 -22.32 1.58
CA LEU A 244 1.59 -22.17 1.65
C LEU A 244 0.88 -23.44 1.19
N ALA A 245 1.41 -24.13 0.17
CA ALA A 245 0.84 -25.40 -0.33
C ALA A 245 0.99 -26.56 0.66
N ASP A 246 2.03 -26.54 1.51
CA ASP A 246 2.26 -27.58 2.54
C ASP A 246 1.32 -27.44 3.75
N HIS A 247 0.53 -26.37 3.84
CA HIS A 247 -0.41 -26.10 4.94
C HIS A 247 -1.90 -26.29 4.55
N GLU A 248 -2.20 -26.62 3.31
CA GLU A 248 -3.52 -27.03 2.81
C GLU A 248 -3.67 -28.57 2.81
#